data_23dc5bfc6333ef4b2d1d649b0820c9db
#
_entry.id   23dc5bfc6333ef4b2d1d649b0820c9db
#
_cell.length_a   1.000
_cell.length_b   1.000
_cell.length_c   1.000
_cell.angle_alpha   90.00
_cell.angle_beta   90.00
_cell.angle_gamma   90.00
#
_symmetry.space_group_name_H-M   'P 1'
#
loop_
_entity.id
_entity.type
_entity.pdbx_description
1 polymer ?
#
loop_
_entity_poly.entity_id
_entity_poly.type
_entity_poly.pdbx_seq_one_letter_code
_entity_poly.pdbx_strand_id
1 'polypeptide(L)'
;IVTVILLVKVVPTFESMFKSFGSDLPAPTKMVVAISEWTQAYWWVMLAVVVGFVVSLKQALARSPAFKDRFEELLLKAPVFGDLLMKAAVARFARVLSTTFAAGVPLVEALDSVAGAVGNSVYRKAVINVRDEVSQGQQMHFAMKATGVFPNMVVQMTSIGEESGALDTMLSKAADYFEDEVDNAVDNLTALMEPLVMSFLGVVIGGMIVAMYLPIFEMGKAI
;
A
#
# COMPACT_ATOMS: atom_id res chain seq x y z
N ILE A 1 -17.70 -6.33 -5.32
CA ILE A 1 -19.13 -5.98 -5.44
C ILE A 1 -19.83 -7.01 -6.29
N VAL A 2 -19.41 -7.28 -7.56
CA VAL A 2 -20.06 -8.25 -8.47
C VAL A 2 -20.17 -9.64 -7.84
N THR A 3 -19.10 -10.16 -7.26
CA THR A 3 -19.06 -11.45 -6.57
C THR A 3 -20.10 -11.55 -5.44
N VAL A 4 -20.25 -10.48 -4.66
CA VAL A 4 -21.23 -10.42 -3.56
C VAL A 4 -22.65 -10.43 -4.10
N ILE A 5 -22.94 -9.68 -5.17
CA ILE A 5 -24.26 -9.68 -5.81
C ILE A 5 -24.60 -11.08 -6.35
N LEU A 6 -23.65 -11.75 -6.98
CA LEU A 6 -23.84 -13.11 -7.50
C LEU A 6 -24.12 -14.09 -6.36
N LEU A 7 -23.34 -14.07 -5.28
CA LEU A 7 -23.55 -14.93 -4.11
C LEU A 7 -24.86 -14.64 -3.39
N VAL A 8 -25.26 -13.36 -3.23
CA VAL A 8 -26.43 -12.99 -2.43
C VAL A 8 -27.75 -13.12 -3.20
N LYS A 9 -27.76 -12.87 -4.52
CA LYS A 9 -28.98 -12.89 -5.32
C LYS A 9 -29.09 -14.08 -6.27
N VAL A 10 -28.01 -14.42 -6.97
CA VAL A 10 -28.08 -15.42 -8.04
C VAL A 10 -28.07 -16.84 -7.47
N VAL A 11 -27.16 -17.14 -6.56
CA VAL A 11 -27.03 -18.48 -5.98
C VAL A 11 -28.31 -18.95 -5.26
N PRO A 12 -29.00 -18.15 -4.40
CA PRO A 12 -30.22 -18.56 -3.75
C PRO A 12 -31.40 -18.82 -4.74
N THR A 13 -31.47 -18.04 -5.83
CA THR A 13 -32.49 -18.23 -6.85
C THR A 13 -32.31 -19.57 -7.54
N PHE A 14 -31.10 -19.98 -7.84
CA PHE A 14 -30.82 -21.29 -8.41
C PHE A 14 -31.08 -22.42 -7.39
N GLU A 15 -30.70 -22.25 -6.12
CA GLU A 15 -30.98 -23.20 -5.07
C GLU A 15 -32.49 -23.49 -4.94
N SER A 16 -33.33 -22.45 -4.92
CA SER A 16 -34.77 -22.59 -4.83
C SER A 16 -35.35 -23.33 -6.05
N MET A 17 -34.80 -23.06 -7.24
CA MET A 17 -35.19 -23.70 -8.47
C MET A 17 -34.86 -25.21 -8.46
N PHE A 18 -33.63 -25.58 -8.01
CA PHE A 18 -33.23 -26.98 -7.91
C PHE A 18 -34.01 -27.77 -6.84
N LYS A 19 -34.31 -27.16 -5.69
CA LYS A 19 -35.14 -27.76 -4.66
C LYS A 19 -36.57 -28.12 -5.19
N SER A 20 -37.10 -27.31 -6.11
CA SER A 20 -38.41 -27.56 -6.71
C SER A 20 -38.40 -28.75 -7.68
N PHE A 21 -37.26 -29.15 -8.22
CA PHE A 21 -37.09 -30.32 -9.08
C PHE A 21 -36.80 -31.63 -8.31
N GLY A 22 -36.71 -31.59 -6.95
CA GLY A 22 -36.62 -32.79 -6.11
C GLY A 22 -35.28 -33.54 -6.20
N SER A 23 -34.23 -32.94 -6.78
CA SER A 23 -32.90 -33.53 -6.89
C SER A 23 -31.94 -32.97 -5.86
N ASP A 24 -31.10 -33.84 -5.28
CA ASP A 24 -30.02 -33.45 -4.37
C ASP A 24 -28.92 -32.67 -5.13
N LEU A 25 -28.48 -31.58 -4.53
CA LEU A 25 -27.44 -30.74 -5.10
C LEU A 25 -26.06 -31.44 -5.06
N PRO A 26 -25.26 -31.40 -6.13
CA PRO A 26 -23.90 -31.91 -6.13
C PRO A 26 -23.02 -31.21 -5.08
N ALA A 27 -21.97 -31.92 -4.63
CA ALA A 27 -21.05 -31.40 -3.58
C ALA A 27 -20.45 -30.01 -3.87
N PRO A 28 -20.00 -29.68 -5.09
CA PRO A 28 -19.49 -28.34 -5.40
C PRO A 28 -20.55 -27.25 -5.27
N THR A 29 -21.80 -27.56 -5.68
CA THR A 29 -22.93 -26.62 -5.59
C THR A 29 -23.33 -26.39 -4.14
N LYS A 30 -23.37 -27.45 -3.31
CA LYS A 30 -23.62 -27.33 -1.86
C LYS A 30 -22.57 -26.41 -1.18
N MET A 31 -21.31 -26.50 -1.60
CA MET A 31 -20.23 -25.64 -1.06
C MET A 31 -20.44 -24.16 -1.41
N VAL A 32 -20.80 -23.85 -2.64
CA VAL A 32 -21.08 -22.47 -3.07
C VAL A 32 -22.32 -21.91 -2.36
N VAL A 33 -23.37 -22.71 -2.19
CA VAL A 33 -24.57 -22.32 -1.44
C VAL A 33 -24.25 -22.06 0.02
N ALA A 34 -23.49 -22.92 0.68
CA ALA A 34 -23.06 -22.72 2.07
C ALA A 34 -22.23 -21.44 2.26
N ILE A 35 -21.31 -21.11 1.33
CA ILE A 35 -20.56 -19.86 1.33
C ILE A 35 -21.52 -18.66 1.14
N SER A 36 -22.50 -18.80 0.27
CA SER A 36 -23.51 -17.76 0.03
C SER A 36 -24.34 -17.47 1.29
N GLU A 37 -24.88 -18.51 1.92
CA GLU A 37 -25.67 -18.39 3.16
C GLU A 37 -24.84 -17.79 4.30
N TRP A 38 -23.60 -18.27 4.47
CA TRP A 38 -22.68 -17.72 5.47
C TRP A 38 -22.39 -16.24 5.22
N THR A 39 -22.15 -15.87 3.96
CA THR A 39 -21.90 -14.47 3.59
C THR A 39 -23.15 -13.60 3.86
N GLN A 40 -24.34 -14.08 3.54
CA GLN A 40 -25.58 -13.38 3.82
C GLN A 40 -25.88 -13.23 5.31
N ALA A 41 -25.59 -14.26 6.12
CA ALA A 41 -25.80 -14.22 7.56
C ALA A 41 -24.80 -13.29 8.28
N TYR A 42 -23.55 -13.26 7.83
CA TYR A 42 -22.45 -12.64 8.58
C TYR A 42 -21.79 -11.43 7.89
N TRP A 43 -22.34 -10.91 6.78
CA TRP A 43 -21.74 -9.76 6.08
C TRP A 43 -21.56 -8.54 6.98
N TRP A 44 -22.50 -8.26 7.87
CA TRP A 44 -22.43 -7.15 8.83
C TRP A 44 -21.37 -7.38 9.90
N VAL A 45 -21.15 -8.64 10.33
CA VAL A 45 -20.05 -9.00 11.25
C VAL A 45 -18.70 -8.80 10.57
N MET A 46 -18.56 -9.23 9.33
CA MET A 46 -17.34 -9.00 8.54
C MET A 46 -17.05 -7.50 8.42
N LEU A 47 -18.07 -6.72 8.12
CA LEU A 47 -17.95 -5.26 8.03
C LEU A 47 -17.59 -4.64 9.39
N ALA A 48 -18.22 -5.07 10.46
CA ALA A 48 -17.91 -4.62 11.82
C ALA A 48 -16.47 -4.98 12.25
N VAL A 49 -15.99 -6.17 11.92
CA VAL A 49 -14.61 -6.61 12.18
C VAL A 49 -13.61 -5.75 11.40
N VAL A 50 -13.85 -5.50 10.11
CA VAL A 50 -12.96 -4.66 9.29
C VAL A 50 -12.94 -3.22 9.83
N VAL A 51 -14.10 -2.64 10.10
CA VAL A 51 -14.18 -1.28 10.65
C VAL A 51 -13.54 -1.23 12.04
N GLY A 52 -13.82 -2.20 12.90
CA GLY A 52 -13.22 -2.30 14.25
C GLY A 52 -11.70 -2.43 14.17
N PHE A 53 -11.17 -3.24 13.25
CA PHE A 53 -9.73 -3.38 13.02
C PHE A 53 -9.09 -2.07 12.54
N VAL A 54 -9.69 -1.40 11.55
CA VAL A 54 -9.18 -0.11 11.04
C VAL A 54 -9.21 0.97 12.13
N VAL A 55 -10.30 1.04 12.92
CA VAL A 55 -10.42 2.01 14.02
C VAL A 55 -9.42 1.71 15.13
N SER A 56 -9.28 0.45 15.53
CA SER A 56 -8.31 0.04 16.56
C SER A 56 -6.87 0.31 16.12
N LEU A 57 -6.55 0.04 14.87
CA LEU A 57 -5.22 0.31 14.29
C LEU A 57 -4.95 1.83 14.28
N LYS A 58 -5.91 2.64 13.81
CA LYS A 58 -5.78 4.11 13.85
C LYS A 58 -5.60 4.64 15.26
N GLN A 59 -6.37 4.13 16.22
CA GLN A 59 -6.25 4.53 17.62
C GLN A 59 -4.91 4.11 18.23
N ALA A 60 -4.42 2.91 17.93
CA ALA A 60 -3.13 2.43 18.40
C ALA A 60 -1.97 3.29 17.84
N LEU A 61 -2.02 3.64 16.55
CA LEU A 61 -1.05 4.52 15.89
C LEU A 61 -1.10 5.96 16.43
N ALA A 62 -2.29 6.45 16.82
CA ALA A 62 -2.46 7.80 17.36
C ALA A 62 -2.06 7.89 18.83
N ARG A 63 -2.31 6.83 19.64
CA ARG A 63 -2.08 6.85 21.09
C ARG A 63 -0.65 6.47 21.50
N SER A 64 0.06 5.71 20.68
CA SER A 64 1.40 5.22 21.01
C SER A 64 2.42 5.59 19.94
N PRO A 65 3.24 6.65 20.16
CA PRO A 65 4.31 7.00 19.22
C PRO A 65 5.29 5.85 18.99
N ALA A 66 5.61 5.07 20.02
CA ALA A 66 6.50 3.91 19.90
C ALA A 66 5.91 2.79 19.02
N PHE A 67 4.61 2.59 19.06
CA PHE A 67 3.92 1.64 18.19
C PHE A 67 3.93 2.11 16.73
N LYS A 68 3.67 3.40 16.53
CA LYS A 68 3.74 4.04 15.20
C LYS A 68 5.13 3.89 14.60
N ASP A 69 6.19 4.18 15.35
CA ASP A 69 7.57 4.08 14.89
C ASP A 69 7.93 2.64 14.46
N ARG A 70 7.56 1.64 15.27
CA ARG A 70 7.79 0.23 14.93
C ARG A 70 7.00 -0.24 13.72
N PHE A 71 5.77 0.22 13.61
CA PHE A 71 4.89 -0.11 12.48
C PHE A 71 5.43 0.48 11.16
N GLU A 72 5.86 1.74 11.17
CA GLU A 72 6.47 2.40 10.02
C GLU A 72 7.82 1.79 9.63
N GLU A 73 8.64 1.36 10.60
CA GLU A 73 9.86 0.61 10.33
C GLU A 73 9.58 -0.76 9.71
N LEU A 74 8.56 -1.47 10.18
CA LEU A 74 8.16 -2.76 9.64
C LEU A 74 7.62 -2.62 8.20
N LEU A 75 6.85 -1.55 7.92
CA LEU A 75 6.36 -1.25 6.59
C LEU A 75 7.48 -0.98 5.58
N LEU A 76 8.56 -0.31 6.01
CA LEU A 76 9.73 -0.11 5.16
C LEU A 76 10.46 -1.42 4.81
N LYS A 77 10.32 -2.45 5.64
CA LYS A 77 10.89 -3.79 5.37
C LYS A 77 9.96 -4.68 4.54
N ALA A 78 8.72 -4.25 4.30
CA ALA A 78 7.76 -5.03 3.53
C ALA A 78 8.17 -5.07 2.04
N PRO A 79 8.13 -6.26 1.40
CA PRO A 79 8.43 -6.35 -0.03
C PRO A 79 7.45 -5.49 -0.83
N VAL A 80 7.90 -4.83 -1.87
CA VAL A 80 7.14 -3.94 -2.76
C VAL A 80 6.76 -2.61 -2.10
N PHE A 81 6.07 -2.62 -0.95
CA PHE A 81 5.63 -1.40 -0.27
C PHE A 81 6.76 -0.63 0.39
N GLY A 82 7.79 -1.33 0.89
CA GLY A 82 8.94 -0.70 1.53
C GLY A 82 9.73 0.18 0.56
N ASP A 83 9.99 -0.30 -0.65
CA ASP A 83 10.68 0.45 -1.70
C ASP A 83 9.87 1.71 -2.11
N LEU A 84 8.55 1.56 -2.30
CA LEU A 84 7.68 2.69 -2.61
C LEU A 84 7.67 3.74 -1.49
N LEU A 85 7.58 3.32 -0.23
CA LEU A 85 7.59 4.24 0.92
C LEU A 85 8.93 4.94 1.09
N MET A 86 10.02 4.24 0.84
CA MET A 86 11.37 4.80 0.82
C MET A 86 11.50 5.87 -0.25
N LYS A 87 11.16 5.57 -1.50
CA LYS A 87 11.20 6.51 -2.62
C LYS A 87 10.33 7.74 -2.35
N ALA A 88 9.11 7.56 -1.85
CA ALA A 88 8.21 8.65 -1.50
C ALA A 88 8.73 9.52 -0.34
N ALA A 89 9.41 8.94 0.65
CA ALA A 89 10.02 9.71 1.73
C ALA A 89 11.22 10.53 1.24
N VAL A 90 12.04 9.94 0.38
CA VAL A 90 13.23 10.60 -0.22
C VAL A 90 12.81 11.70 -1.19
N ALA A 91 11.79 11.46 -2.03
CA ALA A 91 11.23 12.48 -2.92
C ALA A 91 10.76 13.70 -2.13
N ARG A 92 9.97 13.48 -1.09
CA ARG A 92 9.50 14.57 -0.21
C ARG A 92 10.64 15.29 0.52
N PHE A 93 11.62 14.54 1.02
CA PHE A 93 12.83 15.12 1.61
C PHE A 93 13.50 16.08 0.63
N ALA A 94 13.81 15.60 -0.57
CA ALA A 94 14.53 16.38 -1.58
C ALA A 94 13.69 17.56 -2.09
N ARG A 95 12.40 17.38 -2.32
CA ARG A 95 11.49 18.43 -2.80
C ARG A 95 11.32 19.55 -1.77
N VAL A 96 11.02 19.22 -0.51
CA VAL A 96 10.81 20.21 0.53
C VAL A 96 12.13 20.95 0.83
N LEU A 97 13.25 20.23 0.88
CA LEU A 97 14.54 20.85 1.14
C LEU A 97 14.96 21.78 0.00
N SER A 98 14.85 21.35 -1.28
CA SER A 98 15.20 22.17 -2.43
C SER A 98 14.35 23.45 -2.49
N THR A 99 13.04 23.35 -2.31
CA THR A 99 12.12 24.50 -2.38
C THR A 99 12.32 25.47 -1.22
N THR A 100 12.54 24.95 0.00
CA THR A 100 12.74 25.78 1.19
C THR A 100 14.09 26.49 1.14
N PHE A 101 15.14 25.78 0.70
CA PHE A 101 16.48 26.35 0.54
C PHE A 101 16.55 27.37 -0.60
N ALA A 102 15.90 27.10 -1.75
CA ALA A 102 15.77 28.05 -2.86
C ALA A 102 15.01 29.32 -2.46
N ALA A 103 14.10 29.25 -1.48
CA ALA A 103 13.42 30.41 -0.89
C ALA A 103 14.32 31.23 0.06
N GLY A 104 15.59 30.85 0.26
CA GLY A 104 16.56 31.56 1.10
C GLY A 104 16.47 31.20 2.60
N VAL A 105 15.77 30.14 2.97
CA VAL A 105 15.72 29.66 4.36
C VAL A 105 17.09 29.03 4.71
N PRO A 106 17.68 29.34 5.87
CA PRO A 106 18.92 28.70 6.32
C PRO A 106 18.79 27.16 6.35
N LEU A 107 19.87 26.45 5.98
CA LEU A 107 19.85 25.00 5.80
C LEU A 107 19.34 24.24 7.05
N VAL A 108 19.71 24.65 8.24
CA VAL A 108 19.29 24.02 9.50
C VAL A 108 17.78 24.16 9.72
N GLU A 109 17.21 25.35 9.43
CA GLU A 109 15.76 25.59 9.55
C GLU A 109 14.99 24.88 8.44
N ALA A 110 15.57 24.80 7.23
CA ALA A 110 14.99 24.02 6.14
C ALA A 110 14.91 22.54 6.50
N LEU A 111 15.96 21.96 7.12
CA LEU A 111 15.96 20.57 7.62
C LEU A 111 14.90 20.33 8.71
N ASP A 112 14.63 21.32 9.57
CA ASP A 112 13.53 21.23 10.56
C ASP A 112 12.16 21.11 9.86
N SER A 113 11.94 21.93 8.84
CA SER A 113 10.73 21.88 8.03
C SER A 113 10.56 20.52 7.34
N VAL A 114 11.66 20.01 6.78
CA VAL A 114 11.71 18.68 6.15
C VAL A 114 11.39 17.56 7.14
N ALA A 115 11.92 17.62 8.37
CA ALA A 115 11.65 16.63 9.41
C ALA A 115 10.14 16.49 9.72
N GLY A 116 9.42 17.60 9.63
CA GLY A 116 7.95 17.62 9.77
C GLY A 116 7.19 17.05 8.57
N ALA A 117 7.75 17.19 7.35
CA ALA A 117 7.08 16.90 6.09
C ALA A 117 7.34 15.47 5.56
N VAL A 118 8.43 14.82 5.94
CA VAL A 118 8.91 13.56 5.38
C VAL A 118 7.93 12.38 5.55
N GLY A 119 7.05 12.43 6.54
CA GLY A 119 5.91 11.52 6.67
C GLY A 119 6.21 10.11 7.22
N ASN A 120 7.49 9.75 7.41
CA ASN A 120 7.91 8.46 7.99
C ASN A 120 8.83 8.71 9.19
N SER A 121 8.65 7.97 10.28
CA SER A 121 9.40 8.18 11.52
C SER A 121 10.89 7.85 11.41
N VAL A 122 11.26 6.86 10.61
CA VAL A 122 12.67 6.50 10.37
C VAL A 122 13.39 7.63 9.65
N TYR A 123 12.79 8.13 8.58
CA TYR A 123 13.33 9.27 7.82
C TYR A 123 13.32 10.56 8.63
N ARG A 124 12.27 10.80 9.42
CA ARG A 124 12.21 11.96 10.32
C ARG A 124 13.35 11.96 11.32
N LYS A 125 13.63 10.82 11.96
CA LYS A 125 14.76 10.69 12.89
C LYS A 125 16.09 10.90 12.18
N ALA A 126 16.25 10.33 10.99
CA ALA A 126 17.45 10.53 10.17
C ALA A 126 17.66 12.01 9.81
N VAL A 127 16.59 12.71 9.39
CA VAL A 127 16.68 14.15 9.07
C VAL A 127 17.03 14.98 10.30
N ILE A 128 16.47 14.66 11.46
CA ILE A 128 16.82 15.33 12.73
C ILE A 128 18.31 15.12 13.04
N ASN A 129 18.83 13.90 12.90
CA ASN A 129 20.26 13.63 13.09
C ASN A 129 21.12 14.43 12.10
N VAL A 130 20.73 14.45 10.81
CA VAL A 130 21.42 15.26 9.80
C VAL A 130 21.42 16.73 10.17
N ARG A 131 20.28 17.28 10.61
CA ARG A 131 20.17 18.67 11.06
C ARG A 131 21.14 18.96 12.22
N ASP A 132 21.18 18.07 13.20
CA ASP A 132 22.01 18.26 14.40
C ASP A 132 23.50 18.24 14.04
N GLU A 133 23.94 17.35 13.16
CA GLU A 133 25.32 17.29 12.65
C GLU A 133 25.65 18.51 11.80
N VAL A 134 24.74 18.94 10.91
CA VAL A 134 24.94 20.16 10.10
C VAL A 134 25.00 21.41 10.98
N SER A 135 24.23 21.48 12.05
CA SER A 135 24.29 22.59 13.01
C SER A 135 25.64 22.69 13.73
N GLN A 136 26.37 21.58 13.82
CA GLN A 136 27.73 21.52 14.38
C GLN A 136 28.83 21.79 13.33
N GLY A 137 28.41 22.07 12.08
CA GLY A 137 29.33 22.43 10.98
C GLY A 137 29.75 21.24 10.12
N GLN A 138 29.13 20.06 10.29
CA GLN A 138 29.38 18.93 9.41
C GLN A 138 28.70 19.13 8.06
N GLN A 139 29.34 18.67 6.98
CA GLN A 139 28.72 18.67 5.66
C GLN A 139 27.52 17.70 5.63
N MET A 140 26.42 18.12 5.00
CA MET A 140 25.16 17.41 5.00
C MET A 140 25.28 16.02 4.39
N HIS A 141 26.01 15.85 3.30
CA HIS A 141 26.18 14.55 2.64
C HIS A 141 26.89 13.51 3.52
N PHE A 142 27.84 13.91 4.38
CA PHE A 142 28.45 12.99 5.35
C PHE A 142 27.47 12.60 6.45
N ALA A 143 26.72 13.57 6.98
CA ALA A 143 25.67 13.30 7.96
C ALA A 143 24.59 12.37 7.39
N MET A 144 24.13 12.61 6.15
CA MET A 144 23.16 11.73 5.46
C MET A 144 23.71 10.31 5.29
N LYS A 145 24.97 10.18 4.85
CA LYS A 145 25.61 8.87 4.67
C LYS A 145 25.73 8.10 5.99
N ALA A 146 26.00 8.77 7.08
CA ALA A 146 26.11 8.17 8.41
C ALA A 146 24.78 7.57 8.90
N THR A 147 23.64 8.13 8.50
CA THR A 147 22.32 7.58 8.86
C THR A 147 22.01 6.21 8.22
N GLY A 148 22.61 5.93 7.06
CA GLY A 148 22.41 4.67 6.33
C GLY A 148 21.03 4.46 5.70
N VAL A 149 20.11 5.44 5.79
CA VAL A 149 18.74 5.30 5.24
C VAL A 149 18.54 5.99 3.89
N PHE A 150 19.42 6.93 3.54
CA PHE A 150 19.34 7.64 2.26
C PHE A 150 20.01 6.85 1.14
N PRO A 151 19.36 6.75 -0.05
CA PRO A 151 19.99 6.17 -1.24
C PRO A 151 21.27 6.90 -1.62
N ASN A 152 22.26 6.16 -2.10
CA ASN A 152 23.55 6.72 -2.49
C ASN A 152 23.44 7.86 -3.51
N MET A 153 22.48 7.80 -4.41
CA MET A 153 22.25 8.84 -5.43
C MET A 153 21.96 10.20 -4.79
N VAL A 154 21.05 10.24 -3.79
CA VAL A 154 20.73 11.51 -3.11
C VAL A 154 21.92 12.04 -2.34
N VAL A 155 22.65 11.16 -1.66
CA VAL A 155 23.89 11.54 -0.94
C VAL A 155 24.93 12.13 -1.90
N GLN A 156 25.12 11.54 -3.06
CA GLN A 156 26.05 12.06 -4.09
C GLN A 156 25.57 13.39 -4.68
N MET A 157 24.29 13.53 -5.00
CA MET A 157 23.73 14.80 -5.49
C MET A 157 23.86 15.91 -4.44
N THR A 158 23.66 15.57 -3.17
CA THR A 158 23.90 16.50 -2.06
C THR A 158 25.37 16.92 -1.99
N SER A 159 26.32 15.98 -2.10
CA SER A 159 27.76 16.29 -2.12
C SER A 159 28.14 17.27 -3.25
N ILE A 160 27.67 16.96 -4.48
CA ILE A 160 27.90 17.82 -5.64
C ILE A 160 27.27 19.22 -5.42
N GLY A 161 26.05 19.25 -4.86
CA GLY A 161 25.34 20.49 -4.57
C GLY A 161 26.07 21.35 -3.51
N GLU A 162 26.60 20.75 -2.45
CA GLU A 162 27.39 21.42 -1.42
C GLU A 162 28.71 21.96 -1.99
N GLU A 163 29.41 21.16 -2.79
CA GLU A 163 30.71 21.55 -3.38
C GLU A 163 30.57 22.65 -4.44
N SER A 164 29.49 22.62 -5.24
CA SER A 164 29.23 23.58 -6.31
C SER A 164 28.44 24.84 -5.86
N GLY A 165 27.90 24.84 -4.64
CA GLY A 165 26.98 25.87 -4.17
C GLY A 165 25.59 25.84 -4.84
N ALA A 166 25.23 24.75 -5.51
CA ALA A 166 23.97 24.58 -6.24
C ALA A 166 23.10 23.48 -5.60
N LEU A 167 23.01 23.49 -4.26
CA LEU A 167 22.32 22.46 -3.48
C LEU A 167 20.85 22.36 -3.82
N ASP A 168 20.18 23.49 -3.98
CA ASP A 168 18.77 23.60 -4.42
C ASP A 168 18.52 22.89 -5.75
N THR A 169 19.37 23.16 -6.73
CA THR A 169 19.26 22.56 -8.07
C THR A 169 19.52 21.06 -8.06
N MET A 170 20.52 20.59 -7.32
CA MET A 170 20.84 19.16 -7.23
C MET A 170 19.76 18.40 -6.47
N LEU A 171 19.23 18.95 -5.39
CA LEU A 171 18.13 18.36 -4.65
C LEU A 171 16.82 18.38 -5.44
N SER A 172 16.55 19.43 -6.25
CA SER A 172 15.40 19.44 -7.16
C SER A 172 15.47 18.30 -8.17
N LYS A 173 16.63 18.05 -8.78
CA LYS A 173 16.84 16.92 -9.69
C LYS A 173 16.67 15.56 -8.99
N ALA A 174 17.14 15.47 -7.74
CA ALA A 174 16.92 14.27 -6.95
C ALA A 174 15.41 14.05 -6.66
N ALA A 175 14.69 15.14 -6.35
CA ALA A 175 13.25 15.09 -6.14
C ALA A 175 12.51 14.62 -7.39
N ASP A 176 12.78 15.24 -8.56
CA ASP A 176 12.19 14.85 -9.84
C ASP A 176 12.39 13.36 -10.13
N TYR A 177 13.62 12.88 -9.97
CA TYR A 177 13.93 11.46 -10.19
C TYR A 177 13.15 10.54 -9.25
N PHE A 178 13.07 10.85 -7.95
CA PHE A 178 12.36 9.99 -7.01
C PHE A 178 10.84 10.12 -7.11
N GLU A 179 10.30 11.26 -7.55
CA GLU A 179 8.89 11.42 -7.90
C GLU A 179 8.52 10.54 -9.09
N ASP A 180 9.33 10.56 -10.17
CA ASP A 180 9.16 9.67 -11.32
C ASP A 180 9.26 8.19 -10.93
N GLU A 181 10.18 7.85 -10.02
CA GLU A 181 10.31 6.48 -9.51
C GLU A 181 9.10 6.03 -8.67
N VAL A 182 8.46 6.95 -7.93
CA VAL A 182 7.21 6.68 -7.22
C VAL A 182 6.08 6.44 -8.20
N ASP A 183 5.93 7.31 -9.21
CA ASP A 183 4.90 7.18 -10.22
C ASP A 183 5.05 5.87 -11.01
N ASN A 184 6.25 5.53 -11.44
CA ASN A 184 6.55 4.24 -12.08
C ASN A 184 6.23 3.03 -11.18
N ALA A 185 6.51 3.12 -9.88
CA ALA A 185 6.20 2.04 -8.95
C ALA A 185 4.68 1.88 -8.76
N VAL A 186 3.93 2.98 -8.70
CA VAL A 186 2.45 2.96 -8.62
C VAL A 186 1.85 2.40 -9.90
N ASP A 187 2.34 2.80 -11.07
CA ASP A 187 1.89 2.29 -12.37
C ASP A 187 2.16 0.79 -12.51
N ASN A 188 3.33 0.32 -12.09
CA ASN A 188 3.65 -1.09 -12.06
C ASN A 188 2.72 -1.89 -11.13
N LEU A 189 2.39 -1.35 -9.95
CA LEU A 189 1.42 -1.97 -9.04
C LEU A 189 0.03 -2.05 -9.68
N THR A 190 -0.39 -0.98 -10.34
CA THR A 190 -1.68 -0.92 -11.04
C THR A 190 -1.74 -1.92 -12.19
N ALA A 191 -0.66 -2.04 -12.97
CA ALA A 191 -0.56 -3.02 -14.06
C ALA A 191 -0.61 -4.48 -13.55
N LEU A 192 -0.06 -4.77 -12.35
CA LEU A 192 -0.16 -6.09 -11.74
C LEU A 192 -1.56 -6.40 -11.18
N MET A 193 -2.36 -5.38 -10.87
CA MET A 193 -3.73 -5.57 -10.37
C MET A 193 -4.66 -6.13 -11.45
N GLU A 194 -4.45 -5.78 -12.71
CA GLU A 194 -5.31 -6.24 -13.83
C GLU A 194 -5.28 -7.77 -14.00
N PRO A 195 -4.12 -8.45 -14.16
CA PRO A 195 -4.08 -9.91 -14.21
C PRO A 195 -4.60 -10.58 -12.95
N LEU A 196 -4.36 -9.99 -11.78
CA LEU A 196 -4.82 -10.52 -10.50
C LEU A 196 -6.35 -10.47 -10.39
N VAL A 197 -6.96 -9.33 -10.77
CA VAL A 197 -8.42 -9.18 -10.80
C VAL A 197 -9.05 -10.11 -11.84
N MET A 198 -8.48 -10.21 -13.04
CA MET A 198 -8.96 -11.11 -14.08
C MET A 198 -8.87 -12.58 -13.67
N SER A 199 -7.76 -13.00 -13.06
CA SER A 199 -7.59 -14.36 -12.54
C SER A 199 -8.58 -14.67 -11.43
N PHE A 200 -8.75 -13.74 -10.48
CA PHE A 200 -9.72 -13.89 -9.39
C PHE A 200 -11.16 -14.00 -9.91
N LEU A 201 -11.56 -13.11 -10.80
CA LEU A 201 -12.89 -13.15 -11.41
C LEU A 201 -13.09 -14.42 -12.25
N GLY A 202 -12.08 -14.83 -13.01
CA GLY A 202 -12.11 -16.06 -13.79
C GLY A 202 -12.34 -17.30 -12.91
N VAL A 203 -11.63 -17.42 -11.80
CA VAL A 203 -11.81 -18.55 -10.85
C VAL A 203 -13.17 -18.49 -10.16
N VAL A 204 -13.61 -17.32 -9.69
CA VAL A 204 -14.88 -17.17 -8.97
C VAL A 204 -16.06 -17.39 -9.92
N ILE A 205 -16.10 -16.69 -11.04
CA ILE A 205 -17.22 -16.78 -11.99
C ILE A 205 -17.21 -18.14 -12.68
N GLY A 206 -16.05 -18.64 -13.10
CA GLY A 206 -15.92 -19.96 -13.71
C GLY A 206 -16.33 -21.07 -12.74
N GLY A 207 -15.90 -20.99 -11.48
CA GLY A 207 -16.31 -21.92 -10.42
C GLY A 207 -17.82 -21.90 -10.16
N MET A 208 -18.42 -20.70 -10.13
CA MET A 208 -19.89 -20.57 -10.00
C MET A 208 -20.65 -21.17 -11.20
N ILE A 209 -20.18 -20.90 -12.42
CA ILE A 209 -20.79 -21.47 -13.63
C ILE A 209 -20.75 -22.99 -13.57
N VAL A 210 -19.58 -23.58 -13.29
CA VAL A 210 -19.43 -25.02 -13.14
C VAL A 210 -20.37 -25.57 -12.07
N ALA A 211 -20.42 -24.94 -10.89
CA ALA A 211 -21.28 -25.36 -9.80
C ALA A 211 -22.78 -25.31 -10.15
N MET A 212 -23.19 -24.36 -11.00
CA MET A 212 -24.58 -24.20 -11.45
C MET A 212 -24.97 -25.17 -12.60
N TYR A 213 -24.03 -25.46 -13.49
CA TYR A 213 -24.32 -26.37 -14.62
C TYR A 213 -24.16 -27.86 -14.26
N LEU A 214 -23.33 -28.20 -13.27
CA LEU A 214 -23.10 -29.59 -12.87
C LEU A 214 -24.40 -30.34 -12.55
N PRO A 215 -25.37 -29.78 -11.78
CA PRO A 215 -26.63 -30.44 -11.50
C PRO A 215 -27.46 -30.72 -12.76
N ILE A 216 -27.43 -29.81 -13.75
CA ILE A 216 -28.16 -29.97 -15.03
C ILE A 216 -27.62 -31.18 -15.81
N PHE A 217 -26.30 -31.36 -15.81
CA PHE A 217 -25.66 -32.50 -16.46
C PHE A 217 -25.91 -33.83 -15.74
N GLU A 218 -26.03 -33.83 -14.41
CA GLU A 218 -26.34 -35.03 -13.64
C GLU A 218 -27.82 -35.47 -13.83
N MET A 219 -28.75 -34.50 -13.93
CA MET A 219 -30.14 -34.79 -14.27
C MET A 219 -30.29 -35.40 -15.68
N GLY A 220 -29.50 -34.95 -16.65
CA GLY A 220 -29.50 -35.51 -18.00
C GLY A 220 -28.96 -36.94 -18.10
N LYS A 221 -28.26 -37.45 -17.08
CA LYS A 221 -27.81 -38.86 -17.01
C LYS A 221 -28.79 -39.80 -16.33
N ALA A 222 -29.79 -39.26 -15.65
CA ALA A 222 -30.80 -40.02 -14.90
C ALA A 222 -32.06 -40.32 -15.71
N ILE A 223 -32.12 -39.86 -16.97
CA ILE A 223 -33.13 -40.17 -17.99
C ILE A 223 -32.54 -41.19 -18.98
#